data_bb07ff541af800628d2decd0937cd745
#
_entry.id   bb07ff541af800628d2decd0937cd745
#
_cell.length_a   1.000
_cell.length_b   1.000
_cell.length_c   1.000
_cell.angle_alpha   90.00
_cell.angle_beta   90.00
_cell.angle_gamma   90.00
#
_symmetry.space_group_name_H-M   'P 1'
#
loop_
_entity.id
_entity.type
_entity.pdbx_description
1 polymer ?
#
loop_
_entity_poly.entity_id
_entity_poly.type
_entity_poly.pdbx_seq_one_letter_code
_entity_poly.pdbx_strand_id
1 'polypeptide(L)'
;ESLNEEEKSYMDVSEATIEKLYENYALASKVYTSLTTGVNEEVSDDEARVMEAQQIYVKDQSRAGEVASRLANGEDFRTVAADYNEAAQIDITFGRDEMPKEVEDIAFNLNDDEISGSIATEDGYYFIKCINKFNQELTDANKVKIVKKREKEAFNDEYDAFVADLSSSLNEKVWDELELKTDGTITTNSFFEVLDKYYQLEE
;
A
#
# COMPACT_ATOMS: atom_id res chain seq x y z
N GLU A 1 -31.67 3.00 9.84
CA GLU A 1 -31.82 4.12 10.84
C GLU A 1 -30.74 5.19 10.72
N SER A 2 -29.63 4.93 9.99
CA SER A 2 -28.54 5.90 9.81
C SER A 2 -28.76 6.87 8.64
N LEU A 3 -29.58 6.51 7.66
CA LEU A 3 -29.93 7.38 6.54
C LEU A 3 -31.21 8.15 6.87
N ASN A 4 -31.20 9.47 6.70
CA ASN A 4 -32.41 10.28 6.80
C ASN A 4 -33.28 10.17 5.55
N GLU A 5 -34.54 10.68 5.61
CA GLU A 5 -35.48 10.59 4.49
C GLU A 5 -35.02 11.38 3.26
N GLU A 6 -34.23 12.44 3.44
CA GLU A 6 -33.71 13.26 2.36
C GLU A 6 -32.62 12.50 1.60
N GLU A 7 -31.71 11.82 2.31
CA GLU A 7 -30.68 10.97 1.74
C GLU A 7 -31.30 9.77 0.98
N LYS A 8 -32.30 9.11 1.55
CA LYS A 8 -33.04 8.02 0.88
C LYS A 8 -33.70 8.50 -0.40
N SER A 9 -34.35 9.67 -0.36
CA SER A 9 -35.01 10.27 -1.52
C SER A 9 -34.03 10.66 -2.62
N TYR A 10 -32.86 11.19 -2.23
CA TYR A 10 -31.81 11.55 -3.19
C TYR A 10 -31.20 10.33 -3.88
N MET A 11 -30.93 9.28 -3.13
CA MET A 11 -30.34 8.04 -3.65
C MET A 11 -31.33 7.25 -4.50
N ASP A 12 -32.63 7.60 -4.46
CA ASP A 12 -33.73 6.86 -5.11
C ASP A 12 -33.72 5.35 -4.81
N VAL A 13 -33.37 5.00 -3.57
CA VAL A 13 -33.27 3.60 -3.12
C VAL A 13 -34.32 3.28 -2.08
N SER A 14 -34.92 2.12 -2.22
CA SER A 14 -35.88 1.61 -1.23
C SER A 14 -35.14 1.00 -0.02
N GLU A 15 -35.84 0.96 1.13
CA GLU A 15 -35.34 0.29 2.33
C GLU A 15 -34.95 -1.17 2.05
N ALA A 16 -35.76 -1.87 1.24
CA ALA A 16 -35.49 -3.26 0.83
C ALA A 16 -34.19 -3.36 -0.01
N THR A 17 -33.86 -2.35 -0.81
CA THR A 17 -32.61 -2.32 -1.57
C THR A 17 -31.41 -2.18 -0.64
N ILE A 18 -31.53 -1.31 0.38
CA ILE A 18 -30.46 -1.10 1.38
C ILE A 18 -30.26 -2.40 2.20
N GLU A 19 -31.34 -3.02 2.67
CA GLU A 19 -31.29 -4.30 3.39
C GLU A 19 -30.56 -5.37 2.57
N LYS A 20 -30.91 -5.51 1.29
CA LYS A 20 -30.25 -6.46 0.39
C LYS A 20 -28.77 -6.16 0.16
N LEU A 21 -28.38 -4.89 0.12
CA LEU A 21 -26.95 -4.51 0.03
C LEU A 21 -26.17 -4.98 1.27
N TYR A 22 -26.73 -4.78 2.47
CA TYR A 22 -26.12 -5.27 3.70
C TYR A 22 -26.04 -6.81 3.76
N GLU A 23 -27.10 -7.50 3.34
CA GLU A 23 -27.09 -8.97 3.24
C GLU A 23 -25.98 -9.46 2.29
N ASN A 24 -25.88 -8.85 1.11
CA ASN A 24 -24.87 -9.20 0.12
C ASN A 24 -23.45 -8.93 0.65
N TYR A 25 -23.25 -7.81 1.34
CA TYR A 25 -21.95 -7.49 1.91
C TYR A 25 -21.58 -8.46 3.04
N ALA A 26 -22.51 -8.76 3.94
CA ALA A 26 -22.29 -9.75 5.00
C ALA A 26 -21.98 -11.14 4.43
N LEU A 27 -22.63 -11.52 3.33
CA LEU A 27 -22.32 -12.76 2.63
C LEU A 27 -20.91 -12.72 1.99
N ALA A 28 -20.57 -11.62 1.31
CA ALA A 28 -19.25 -11.44 0.71
C ALA A 28 -18.14 -11.52 1.76
N SER A 29 -18.32 -10.88 2.92
CA SER A 29 -17.38 -10.96 4.04
C SER A 29 -17.19 -12.39 4.54
N LYS A 30 -18.27 -13.16 4.68
CA LYS A 30 -18.18 -14.59 5.06
C LYS A 30 -17.46 -15.43 4.01
N VAL A 31 -17.70 -15.17 2.74
CA VAL A 31 -17.00 -15.85 1.64
C VAL A 31 -15.51 -15.51 1.69
N TYR A 32 -15.15 -14.23 1.83
CA TYR A 32 -13.78 -13.80 1.97
C TYR A 32 -13.08 -14.53 3.12
N THR A 33 -13.63 -14.47 4.33
CA THR A 33 -13.09 -15.17 5.49
C THR A 33 -12.94 -16.67 5.25
N SER A 34 -13.91 -17.31 4.61
CA SER A 34 -13.86 -18.75 4.31
C SER A 34 -12.72 -19.10 3.34
N LEU A 35 -12.51 -18.29 2.31
CA LEU A 35 -11.47 -18.51 1.30
C LEU A 35 -10.06 -18.18 1.82
N THR A 36 -9.95 -17.32 2.83
CA THR A 36 -8.65 -16.90 3.40
C THR A 36 -8.25 -17.66 4.66
N THR A 37 -9.11 -18.53 5.20
CA THR A 37 -8.88 -19.28 6.47
C THR A 37 -7.58 -20.11 6.49
N GLY A 38 -7.01 -20.46 5.34
CA GLY A 38 -5.79 -21.27 5.24
C GLY A 38 -4.51 -20.47 5.03
N VAL A 39 -4.59 -19.15 5.03
CA VAL A 39 -3.45 -18.27 4.79
C VAL A 39 -2.46 -18.35 5.95
N ASN A 40 -1.16 -18.38 5.63
CA ASN A 40 -0.12 -18.34 6.65
C ASN A 40 0.00 -16.93 7.26
N GLU A 41 -0.38 -16.80 8.51
CA GLU A 41 -0.32 -15.55 9.29
C GLU A 41 1.05 -15.34 9.97
N GLU A 42 1.94 -16.35 9.98
CA GLU A 42 3.27 -16.17 10.54
C GLU A 42 4.13 -15.33 9.61
N VAL A 43 4.61 -14.21 10.13
CA VAL A 43 5.53 -13.29 9.44
C VAL A 43 6.73 -13.05 10.33
N SER A 44 7.92 -13.37 9.82
CA SER A 44 9.16 -13.15 10.57
C SER A 44 9.53 -11.66 10.64
N ASP A 45 10.31 -11.29 11.65
CA ASP A 45 10.85 -9.93 11.77
C ASP A 45 11.71 -9.54 10.55
N ASP A 46 12.45 -10.49 9.98
CA ASP A 46 13.28 -10.20 8.79
C ASP A 46 12.45 -10.00 7.53
N GLU A 47 11.34 -10.74 7.38
CA GLU A 47 10.41 -10.55 6.26
C GLU A 47 9.68 -9.21 6.34
N ALA A 48 9.22 -8.83 7.53
CA ALA A 48 8.48 -7.60 7.75
C ALA A 48 9.36 -6.38 8.03
N ARG A 49 10.67 -6.56 8.12
CA ARG A 49 11.60 -5.52 8.57
C ARG A 49 11.44 -4.22 7.80
N VAL A 50 11.24 -3.14 8.55
CA VAL A 50 11.24 -1.77 8.04
C VAL A 50 12.44 -1.04 8.61
N MET A 51 13.21 -0.40 7.75
CA MET A 51 14.33 0.45 8.13
C MET A 51 14.04 1.92 7.88
N GLU A 52 14.68 2.78 8.67
CA GLU A 52 14.74 4.22 8.42
C GLU A 52 16.08 4.57 7.83
N ALA A 53 16.10 5.36 6.78
CA ALA A 53 17.30 5.71 6.07
C ALA A 53 17.25 7.13 5.50
N GLN A 54 18.40 7.62 5.09
CA GLN A 54 18.53 8.75 4.18
C GLN A 54 19.01 8.25 2.84
N GLN A 55 18.51 8.85 1.76
CA GLN A 55 18.92 8.52 0.40
C GLN A 55 19.46 9.71 -0.36
N ILE A 56 20.39 9.43 -1.27
CA ILE A 56 20.73 10.29 -2.40
C ILE A 56 20.50 9.45 -3.65
N TYR A 57 19.66 9.95 -4.53
CA TYR A 57 19.45 9.38 -5.86
C TYR A 57 19.91 10.37 -6.91
N VAL A 58 20.69 9.92 -7.88
CA VAL A 58 21.11 10.70 -9.04
C VAL A 58 21.06 9.83 -10.31
N LYS A 59 20.63 10.41 -11.41
CA LYS A 59 20.54 9.70 -12.70
C LYS A 59 21.88 9.58 -13.39
N ASP A 60 22.72 10.57 -13.24
CA ASP A 60 23.96 10.71 -14.01
C ASP A 60 25.17 10.11 -13.26
N GLN A 61 25.95 9.30 -13.99
CA GLN A 61 27.13 8.65 -13.42
C GLN A 61 28.21 9.63 -12.96
N SER A 62 28.38 10.77 -13.63
CA SER A 62 29.36 11.78 -13.23
C SER A 62 28.97 12.40 -11.91
N ARG A 63 27.67 12.72 -11.75
CA ARG A 63 27.14 13.24 -10.48
C ARG A 63 27.27 12.21 -9.35
N ALA A 64 27.03 10.93 -9.65
CA ALA A 64 27.27 9.86 -8.68
C ALA A 64 28.75 9.80 -8.23
N GLY A 65 29.69 10.03 -9.15
CA GLY A 65 31.11 10.13 -8.84
C GLY A 65 31.45 11.33 -7.92
N GLU A 66 30.78 12.46 -8.13
CA GLU A 66 30.93 13.64 -7.26
C GLU A 66 30.39 13.38 -5.85
N VAL A 67 29.18 12.79 -5.75
CA VAL A 67 28.58 12.37 -4.48
C VAL A 67 29.51 11.42 -3.73
N ALA A 68 29.99 10.36 -4.40
CA ALA A 68 30.91 9.39 -3.81
C ALA A 68 32.16 10.05 -3.27
N SER A 69 32.74 11.00 -4.03
CA SER A 69 33.94 11.73 -3.62
C SER A 69 33.72 12.61 -2.37
N ARG A 70 32.59 13.32 -2.32
CA ARG A 70 32.24 14.17 -1.16
C ARG A 70 32.02 13.34 0.11
N LEU A 71 31.25 12.22 -0.02
CA LEU A 71 31.02 11.31 1.11
C LEU A 71 32.33 10.65 1.59
N ALA A 72 33.21 10.24 0.66
CA ALA A 72 34.50 9.66 1.01
C ALA A 72 35.45 10.67 1.72
N ASN A 73 35.29 11.95 1.47
CA ASN A 73 36.00 13.02 2.16
C ASN A 73 35.42 13.35 3.55
N GLY A 74 34.35 12.63 3.97
CA GLY A 74 33.75 12.80 5.29
C GLY A 74 32.73 13.94 5.38
N GLU A 75 32.24 14.44 4.24
CA GLU A 75 31.19 15.45 4.25
C GLU A 75 29.88 14.86 4.76
N ASP A 76 29.08 15.66 5.46
CA ASP A 76 27.82 15.24 6.02
C ASP A 76 26.84 14.77 4.95
N PHE A 77 26.25 13.59 5.15
CA PHE A 77 25.35 12.95 4.17
C PHE A 77 24.17 13.82 3.78
N ARG A 78 23.53 14.47 4.76
CA ARG A 78 22.37 15.34 4.51
C ARG A 78 22.75 16.60 3.73
N THR A 79 23.94 17.13 3.97
CA THR A 79 24.48 18.26 3.21
C THR A 79 24.70 17.88 1.74
N VAL A 80 25.32 16.72 1.49
CA VAL A 80 25.49 16.22 0.13
C VAL A 80 24.15 15.90 -0.52
N ALA A 81 23.22 15.31 0.24
CA ALA A 81 21.87 15.03 -0.24
C ALA A 81 21.10 16.30 -0.65
N ALA A 82 21.23 17.38 0.11
CA ALA A 82 20.57 18.64 -0.23
C ALA A 82 21.04 19.22 -1.58
N ASP A 83 22.31 18.98 -1.95
CA ASP A 83 22.89 19.47 -3.19
C ASP A 83 22.61 18.57 -4.41
N TYR A 84 22.50 17.26 -4.19
CA TYR A 84 22.53 16.28 -5.29
C TYR A 84 21.28 15.43 -5.43
N ASN A 85 20.47 15.22 -4.37
CA ASN A 85 19.36 14.29 -4.41
C ASN A 85 18.30 14.72 -5.43
N GLU A 86 18.00 13.84 -6.37
CA GLU A 86 16.95 14.02 -7.39
C GLU A 86 15.64 13.31 -7.02
N ALA A 87 15.64 12.52 -5.94
CA ALA A 87 14.40 11.93 -5.42
C ALA A 87 13.57 12.97 -4.66
N ALA A 88 12.26 12.68 -4.49
CA ALA A 88 11.32 13.58 -3.83
C ALA A 88 11.65 13.83 -2.35
N GLN A 89 12.28 12.86 -1.67
CA GLN A 89 12.61 12.94 -0.25
C GLN A 89 14.01 12.42 0.01
N ILE A 90 14.65 12.96 1.05
CA ILE A 90 15.95 12.49 1.56
C ILE A 90 15.71 11.44 2.65
N ASP A 91 14.84 11.75 3.61
CA ASP A 91 14.50 10.82 4.69
C ASP A 91 13.42 9.86 4.19
N ILE A 92 13.69 8.57 4.29
CA ILE A 92 12.80 7.50 3.82
C ILE A 92 12.68 6.38 4.85
N THR A 93 11.56 5.70 4.80
CA THR A 93 11.35 4.41 5.46
C THR A 93 10.92 3.41 4.41
N PHE A 94 11.45 2.20 4.45
CA PHE A 94 11.06 1.15 3.51
C PHE A 94 11.22 -0.24 4.08
N GLY A 95 10.35 -1.14 3.64
CA GLY A 95 10.42 -2.56 3.85
C GLY A 95 10.96 -3.32 2.63
N ARG A 96 10.78 -4.64 2.62
CA ARG A 96 11.12 -5.48 1.48
C ARG A 96 10.20 -5.18 0.30
N ASP A 97 10.72 -5.29 -0.92
CA ASP A 97 10.04 -5.08 -2.21
C ASP A 97 9.55 -3.63 -2.44
N GLU A 98 10.04 -2.65 -1.67
CA GLU A 98 9.67 -1.23 -1.80
C GLU A 98 10.74 -0.39 -2.51
N MET A 99 11.97 -0.92 -2.65
CA MET A 99 13.07 -0.28 -3.35
C MET A 99 13.63 -1.20 -4.45
N PRO A 100 14.42 -0.68 -5.40
CA PRO A 100 15.12 -1.56 -6.34
C PRO A 100 15.93 -2.63 -5.60
N LYS A 101 15.91 -3.86 -6.13
CA LYS A 101 16.54 -5.00 -5.47
C LYS A 101 18.01 -4.78 -5.11
N GLU A 102 18.75 -4.10 -5.97
CA GLU A 102 20.16 -3.77 -5.77
C GLU A 102 20.35 -2.85 -4.58
N VAL A 103 19.39 -1.95 -4.33
CA VAL A 103 19.38 -1.05 -3.17
C VAL A 103 19.07 -1.82 -1.91
N GLU A 104 18.04 -2.67 -1.93
CA GLU A 104 17.64 -3.48 -0.77
C GLU A 104 18.75 -4.44 -0.34
N ASP A 105 19.36 -5.17 -1.30
CA ASP A 105 20.42 -6.13 -1.03
C ASP A 105 21.62 -5.52 -0.29
N ILE A 106 21.85 -4.21 -0.46
CA ILE A 106 22.93 -3.49 0.24
C ILE A 106 22.39 -2.84 1.52
N ALA A 107 21.27 -2.11 1.42
CA ALA A 107 20.74 -1.31 2.52
C ALA A 107 20.42 -2.15 3.75
N PHE A 108 19.77 -3.31 3.59
CA PHE A 108 19.44 -4.19 4.70
C PHE A 108 20.64 -4.87 5.38
N ASN A 109 21.84 -4.75 4.82
CA ASN A 109 23.09 -5.22 5.43
C ASN A 109 23.86 -4.10 6.17
N LEU A 110 23.43 -2.85 6.03
CA LEU A 110 24.06 -1.72 6.75
C LEU A 110 23.74 -1.78 8.24
N ASN A 111 24.69 -1.33 9.04
CA ASN A 111 24.46 -1.01 10.45
C ASN A 111 23.97 0.44 10.60
N ASP A 112 23.45 0.76 11.80
CA ASP A 112 23.06 2.13 12.11
C ASP A 112 24.24 3.09 11.90
N ASP A 113 23.95 4.23 11.30
CA ASP A 113 24.90 5.28 10.85
C ASP A 113 25.85 4.88 9.71
N GLU A 114 25.78 3.65 9.20
CA GLU A 114 26.61 3.23 8.07
C GLU A 114 26.09 3.81 6.75
N ILE A 115 27.01 4.15 5.87
CA ILE A 115 26.75 4.70 4.54
C ILE A 115 27.17 3.67 3.50
N SER A 116 26.29 3.39 2.52
CA SER A 116 26.63 2.55 1.38
C SER A 116 27.62 3.24 0.44
N GLY A 117 28.30 2.45 -0.37
CA GLY A 117 28.90 2.96 -1.60
C GLY A 117 27.84 3.38 -2.63
N SER A 118 28.30 3.73 -3.84
CA SER A 118 27.40 3.94 -4.98
C SER A 118 26.74 2.63 -5.38
N ILE A 119 25.42 2.61 -5.43
CA ILE A 119 24.59 1.46 -5.85
C ILE A 119 24.01 1.78 -7.21
N ALA A 120 24.43 1.05 -8.23
CA ALA A 120 23.91 1.21 -9.60
C ALA A 120 22.60 0.42 -9.77
N THR A 121 21.60 1.05 -10.36
CA THR A 121 20.32 0.46 -10.78
C THR A 121 20.05 0.77 -12.24
N GLU A 122 18.97 0.25 -12.81
CA GLU A 122 18.56 0.58 -14.17
C GLU A 122 18.27 2.07 -14.37
N ASP A 123 17.72 2.73 -13.34
CA ASP A 123 17.25 4.12 -13.40
C ASP A 123 18.30 5.17 -12.97
N GLY A 124 19.40 4.73 -12.36
CA GLY A 124 20.43 5.64 -11.84
C GLY A 124 21.25 5.05 -10.69
N TYR A 125 21.69 5.92 -9.81
CA TYR A 125 22.62 5.58 -8.72
C TYR A 125 22.05 6.02 -7.38
N TYR A 126 22.12 5.13 -6.39
CA TYR A 126 21.69 5.38 -5.03
C TYR A 126 22.87 5.39 -4.07
N PHE A 127 22.75 6.19 -3.02
CA PHE A 127 23.56 6.13 -1.81
C PHE A 127 22.58 6.11 -0.64
N ILE A 128 22.79 5.19 0.28
CA ILE A 128 21.91 5.00 1.43
C ILE A 128 22.72 5.19 2.71
N LYS A 129 22.23 6.01 3.63
CA LYS A 129 22.69 6.06 5.01
C LYS A 129 21.63 5.42 5.89
N CYS A 130 21.97 4.34 6.59
CA CYS A 130 21.09 3.72 7.58
C CYS A 130 20.98 4.65 8.80
N ILE A 131 19.76 4.94 9.22
CA ILE A 131 19.46 5.70 10.45
C ILE A 131 19.05 4.74 11.56
N ASN A 132 18.16 3.82 11.22
CA ASN A 132 17.70 2.77 12.11
C ASN A 132 17.43 1.52 11.27
N LYS A 133 18.28 0.50 11.43
CA LYS A 133 18.17 -0.73 10.63
C LYS A 133 16.94 -1.57 10.93
N PHE A 134 16.26 -1.30 12.05
CA PHE A 134 15.11 -2.06 12.50
C PHE A 134 14.18 -1.18 13.33
N ASN A 135 13.15 -0.62 12.70
CA ASN A 135 12.09 0.08 13.41
C ASN A 135 11.02 -0.93 13.85
N GLN A 136 10.95 -1.20 15.16
CA GLN A 136 10.04 -2.20 15.73
C GLN A 136 8.56 -1.88 15.43
N GLU A 137 8.15 -0.64 15.65
CA GLU A 137 6.75 -0.23 15.47
C GLU A 137 6.30 -0.38 14.01
N LEU A 138 7.10 0.12 13.08
CA LEU A 138 6.81 -0.01 11.64
C LEU A 138 6.90 -1.46 11.16
N THR A 139 7.81 -2.25 11.72
CA THR A 139 7.93 -3.69 11.41
C THR A 139 6.68 -4.45 11.88
N ASP A 140 6.19 -4.18 13.09
CA ASP A 140 4.98 -4.83 13.59
C ASP A 140 3.74 -4.41 12.78
N ALA A 141 3.63 -3.15 12.41
CA ALA A 141 2.58 -2.68 11.51
C ALA A 141 2.69 -3.34 10.11
N ASN A 142 3.92 -3.57 9.61
CA ASN A 142 4.14 -4.20 8.32
C ASN A 142 3.78 -5.69 8.32
N LYS A 143 3.94 -6.42 9.44
CA LYS A 143 3.46 -7.81 9.58
C LYS A 143 1.97 -7.91 9.27
N VAL A 144 1.18 -7.00 9.83
CA VAL A 144 -0.27 -6.97 9.57
C VAL A 144 -0.57 -6.74 8.09
N LYS A 145 0.17 -5.82 7.44
CA LYS A 145 0.01 -5.55 5.99
C LYS A 145 0.37 -6.79 5.15
N ILE A 146 1.42 -7.51 5.53
CA ILE A 146 1.84 -8.74 4.82
C ILE A 146 0.76 -9.82 4.92
N VAL A 147 0.19 -10.03 6.10
CA VAL A 147 -0.93 -10.98 6.28
C VAL A 147 -2.12 -10.58 5.41
N LYS A 148 -2.56 -9.33 5.49
CA LYS A 148 -3.66 -8.80 4.66
C LYS A 148 -3.37 -8.95 3.15
N LYS A 149 -2.11 -8.76 2.73
CA LYS A 149 -1.71 -8.96 1.33
C LYS A 149 -1.85 -10.43 0.92
N ARG A 150 -1.37 -11.36 1.75
CA ARG A 150 -1.49 -12.81 1.50
C ARG A 150 -2.96 -13.26 1.44
N GLU A 151 -3.81 -12.76 2.33
CA GLU A 151 -5.25 -13.01 2.31
C GLU A 151 -5.88 -12.53 1.02
N LYS A 152 -5.54 -11.30 0.60
CA LYS A 152 -6.04 -10.74 -0.65
C LYS A 152 -5.57 -11.53 -1.88
N GLU A 153 -4.33 -11.97 -1.90
CA GLU A 153 -3.79 -12.80 -2.98
C GLU A 153 -4.53 -14.15 -3.04
N ALA A 154 -4.69 -14.86 -1.90
CA ALA A 154 -5.42 -16.10 -1.84
C ALA A 154 -6.88 -15.95 -2.28
N PHE A 155 -7.55 -14.87 -1.87
CA PHE A 155 -8.90 -14.57 -2.33
C PHE A 155 -8.95 -14.30 -3.84
N ASN A 156 -8.03 -13.50 -4.37
CA ASN A 156 -7.99 -13.15 -5.79
C ASN A 156 -7.77 -14.38 -6.66
N ASP A 157 -6.90 -15.30 -6.27
CA ASP A 157 -6.63 -16.53 -7.02
C ASP A 157 -7.91 -17.36 -7.21
N GLU A 158 -8.69 -17.54 -6.13
CA GLU A 158 -9.98 -18.26 -6.20
C GLU A 158 -11.04 -17.46 -6.95
N TYR A 159 -11.11 -16.16 -6.74
CA TYR A 159 -12.06 -15.27 -7.41
C TYR A 159 -11.80 -15.21 -8.92
N ASP A 160 -10.57 -15.06 -9.35
CA ASP A 160 -10.20 -14.97 -10.75
C ASP A 160 -10.47 -16.31 -11.48
N ALA A 161 -10.21 -17.44 -10.83
CA ALA A 161 -10.56 -18.76 -11.33
C ALA A 161 -12.08 -18.91 -11.51
N PHE A 162 -12.86 -18.46 -10.52
CA PHE A 162 -14.32 -18.48 -10.60
C PHE A 162 -14.85 -17.57 -11.73
N VAL A 163 -14.33 -16.34 -11.82
CA VAL A 163 -14.78 -15.37 -12.84
C VAL A 163 -14.42 -15.81 -14.25
N ALA A 164 -13.27 -16.49 -14.43
CA ALA A 164 -12.84 -17.00 -15.73
C ALA A 164 -13.85 -18.00 -16.36
N ASP A 165 -14.59 -18.71 -15.52
CA ASP A 165 -15.62 -19.68 -15.96
C ASP A 165 -17.00 -19.02 -16.19
N LEU A 166 -17.16 -17.73 -15.87
CA LEU A 166 -18.41 -17.00 -16.04
C LEU A 166 -18.49 -16.34 -17.42
N SER A 167 -19.67 -16.41 -18.04
CA SER A 167 -20.00 -15.54 -19.16
C SER A 167 -20.61 -14.24 -18.65
N SER A 168 -20.01 -13.10 -18.97
CA SER A 168 -20.56 -11.79 -18.65
C SER A 168 -20.96 -11.03 -19.91
N SER A 169 -22.05 -10.26 -19.82
CA SER A 169 -22.44 -9.32 -20.87
C SER A 169 -22.81 -7.98 -20.23
N LEU A 170 -22.27 -6.89 -20.75
CA LEU A 170 -22.68 -5.55 -20.39
C LEU A 170 -23.87 -5.14 -21.26
N ASN A 171 -24.92 -4.61 -20.64
CA ASN A 171 -25.98 -3.94 -21.40
C ASN A 171 -25.51 -2.51 -21.72
N GLU A 172 -24.79 -2.37 -22.82
CA GLU A 172 -24.20 -1.10 -23.26
C GLU A 172 -25.24 0.03 -23.35
N LYS A 173 -26.44 -0.29 -23.83
CA LYS A 173 -27.52 0.71 -23.96
C LYS A 173 -27.92 1.31 -22.60
N VAL A 174 -28.05 0.47 -21.56
CA VAL A 174 -28.38 0.94 -20.20
C VAL A 174 -27.19 1.66 -19.59
N TRP A 175 -25.97 1.19 -19.88
CA TRP A 175 -24.75 1.83 -19.39
C TRP A 175 -24.56 3.24 -19.95
N ASP A 176 -24.82 3.43 -21.25
CA ASP A 176 -24.70 4.73 -21.93
C ASP A 176 -25.79 5.73 -21.51
N GLU A 177 -26.96 5.21 -21.05
CA GLU A 177 -28.07 6.03 -20.54
C GLU A 177 -27.88 6.39 -19.04
N LEU A 178 -26.86 5.85 -18.35
CA LEU A 178 -26.64 6.06 -16.92
C LEU A 178 -26.02 7.44 -16.67
N GLU A 179 -26.77 8.35 -16.08
CA GLU A 179 -26.29 9.63 -15.59
C GLU A 179 -25.95 9.54 -14.09
N LEU A 180 -24.68 9.67 -13.75
CA LEU A 180 -24.25 9.79 -12.36
C LEU A 180 -24.51 11.21 -11.86
N LYS A 181 -25.38 11.35 -10.85
CA LYS A 181 -25.60 12.64 -10.19
C LYS A 181 -24.41 12.94 -9.29
N THR A 182 -23.63 13.96 -9.66
CA THR A 182 -22.40 14.36 -8.94
C THR A 182 -22.49 15.80 -8.42
N ASP A 183 -23.65 16.19 -7.89
CA ASP A 183 -23.85 17.57 -7.41
C ASP A 183 -23.12 17.90 -6.09
N GLY A 184 -22.44 16.94 -5.50
CA GLY A 184 -21.62 17.12 -4.30
C GLY A 184 -22.41 17.33 -3.01
N THR A 185 -23.75 17.20 -3.05
CA THR A 185 -24.60 17.38 -1.86
C THR A 185 -24.63 16.15 -0.97
N ILE A 186 -24.25 14.97 -1.49
CA ILE A 186 -24.13 13.74 -0.71
C ILE A 186 -22.68 13.40 -0.46
N THR A 187 -22.29 13.49 0.80
CA THR A 187 -20.95 13.22 1.29
C THR A 187 -20.91 12.13 2.35
N THR A 188 -22.03 11.41 2.58
CA THR A 188 -22.07 10.41 3.64
C THR A 188 -21.49 9.08 3.15
N ASN A 189 -20.56 8.54 3.94
CA ASN A 189 -19.98 7.21 3.77
C ASN A 189 -20.50 6.24 4.85
N SER A 190 -21.70 6.53 5.36
CA SER A 190 -22.28 5.87 6.54
C SER A 190 -22.64 4.40 6.33
N PHE A 191 -22.69 3.90 5.07
CA PHE A 191 -22.98 2.50 4.80
C PHE A 191 -21.99 1.56 5.50
N PHE A 192 -20.70 1.79 5.31
CA PHE A 192 -19.64 0.97 5.92
C PHE A 192 -19.53 1.20 7.44
N GLU A 193 -19.64 2.44 7.91
CA GLU A 193 -19.64 2.78 9.34
C GLU A 193 -20.74 2.06 10.12
N VAL A 194 -21.94 1.98 9.52
CA VAL A 194 -23.08 1.24 10.14
C VAL A 194 -22.82 -0.26 10.12
N LEU A 195 -22.27 -0.78 9.02
CA LEU A 195 -21.94 -2.19 8.93
C LEU A 195 -20.92 -2.59 9.99
N ASP A 196 -19.80 -1.87 10.11
CA ASP A 196 -18.71 -2.13 11.06
C ASP A 196 -19.22 -2.08 12.52
N LYS A 197 -20.11 -1.12 12.81
CA LYS A 197 -20.73 -0.99 14.13
C LYS A 197 -21.51 -2.22 14.57
N TYR A 198 -22.19 -2.89 13.64
CA TYR A 198 -23.08 -4.01 13.96
C TYR A 198 -22.46 -5.39 13.74
N TYR A 199 -21.48 -5.51 12.86
CA TYR A 199 -20.86 -6.78 12.51
C TYR A 199 -19.45 -6.96 13.05
N GLN A 200 -18.87 -5.92 13.68
CA GLN A 200 -17.50 -5.97 14.23
C GLN A 200 -16.52 -6.63 13.25
N LEU A 201 -16.59 -6.20 12.00
CA LEU A 201 -15.59 -6.61 11.02
C LEU A 201 -14.28 -6.02 11.49
N GLU A 202 -13.41 -6.86 12.06
CA GLU A 202 -12.06 -6.47 12.45
C GLU A 202 -11.33 -5.96 11.19
N GLU A 203 -10.75 -4.75 11.31
CA GLU A 203 -9.90 -4.15 10.28
C GLU A 203 -8.59 -4.92 10.09
#